data_76479c219b55ad621ec27f9a68b8c431
#
_entry.id   76479c219b55ad621ec27f9a68b8c431
#
_cell.length_a   1.000
_cell.length_b   1.000
_cell.length_c   1.000
_cell.angle_alpha   90.00
_cell.angle_beta   90.00
_cell.angle_gamma   90.00
#
_symmetry.space_group_name_H-M   'P 1'
#
loop_
_entity.id
_entity.type
_entity.pdbx_description
1 polymer ?
#
loop_
_entity_poly.entity_id
_entity_poly.type
_entity_poly.pdbx_seq_one_letter_code
_entity_poly.pdbx_strand_id
1 'polypeptide(L)'
;MKKYGYLYEKVYDLANIELAHHNARKGKTHYSEVRMIDNSPQKYFNSIKNMLKNKTYKNSPYEIMTRKTDNGKIREIYKLPYYPDRIIHHAIIQVIGKIWFKSLIRDTYSSIKGRGIHDGVKRIKKAFLDKENTQYCLKMDIKKYYPSVNNEVLKTIIRKKIKDNNLLWLLDEIIDSTVGIPIGNYLSQYFGNLYLSELDHLTKAKTKYYFRYADDIVILHKNKEFLHQLKNEIEIYLNNNLKLRLKENWQVFPVDKRGIDFLGYRFFHGYTLLRKTIKQKFVKTISRIIKRHDRLKWTEIVNSMMSYYGWFKYGNCKNLQNKYFDKEICWIIKHTCKEQKINNPLRKIA
;
A
#
# COMPACT_ATOMS: atom_id res chain seq x y z
N MET A 1 24.15 -10.66 -10.83
CA MET A 1 22.79 -10.77 -10.28
C MET A 1 21.95 -11.68 -11.18
N LYS A 2 21.14 -12.62 -10.63
CA LYS A 2 20.34 -13.56 -11.44
C LYS A 2 19.26 -12.81 -12.23
N LYS A 3 19.20 -13.02 -13.55
CA LYS A 3 18.16 -12.52 -14.46
C LYS A 3 17.23 -13.67 -14.87
N TYR A 4 15.94 -13.35 -15.06
CA TYR A 4 14.89 -14.30 -15.36
C TYR A 4 14.39 -14.12 -16.80
N GLY A 5 14.25 -15.21 -17.52
CA GLY A 5 13.69 -15.28 -18.88
C GLY A 5 12.57 -16.32 -18.97
N TYR A 6 12.02 -16.52 -20.16
CA TYR A 6 10.94 -17.48 -20.46
C TYR A 6 9.71 -17.29 -19.58
N LEU A 7 9.31 -16.02 -19.38
CA LEU A 7 8.22 -15.63 -18.50
C LEU A 7 6.99 -15.19 -19.29
N TYR A 8 7.19 -14.67 -20.52
CA TYR A 8 6.11 -14.05 -21.29
C TYR A 8 4.99 -15.03 -21.64
N GLU A 9 5.32 -16.24 -22.07
CA GLU A 9 4.33 -17.26 -22.39
C GLU A 9 3.44 -17.62 -21.19
N LYS A 10 4.02 -17.60 -19.99
CA LYS A 10 3.26 -17.82 -18.74
C LYS A 10 2.29 -16.69 -18.47
N VAL A 11 2.54 -15.47 -18.96
CA VAL A 11 1.61 -14.34 -18.75
C VAL A 11 0.34 -14.53 -19.56
N TYR A 12 0.45 -14.97 -20.82
CA TYR A 12 -0.72 -15.18 -21.69
C TYR A 12 -1.23 -16.63 -21.71
N ASP A 13 -0.73 -17.48 -20.84
CA ASP A 13 -1.33 -18.80 -20.61
C ASP A 13 -2.79 -18.67 -20.17
N LEU A 14 -3.70 -19.47 -20.72
CA LEU A 14 -5.13 -19.34 -20.45
C LEU A 14 -5.45 -19.56 -18.97
N ALA A 15 -4.83 -20.53 -18.30
CA ALA A 15 -5.05 -20.78 -16.89
C ALA A 15 -4.57 -19.57 -16.04
N ASN A 16 -3.50 -18.90 -16.46
CA ASN A 16 -3.03 -17.68 -15.79
C ASN A 16 -3.98 -16.50 -16.02
N ILE A 17 -4.55 -16.34 -17.23
CA ILE A 17 -5.54 -15.29 -17.52
C ILE A 17 -6.84 -15.51 -16.72
N GLU A 18 -7.32 -16.75 -16.66
CA GLU A 18 -8.48 -17.12 -15.86
C GLU A 18 -8.26 -16.81 -14.37
N LEU A 19 -7.13 -17.23 -13.82
CA LEU A 19 -6.76 -16.92 -12.43
C LEU A 19 -6.61 -15.40 -12.22
N ALA A 20 -6.11 -14.68 -13.22
CA ALA A 20 -5.99 -13.22 -13.18
C ALA A 20 -7.37 -12.55 -13.11
N HIS A 21 -8.33 -13.00 -13.92
CA HIS A 21 -9.71 -12.55 -13.84
C HIS A 21 -10.33 -12.87 -12.48
N HIS A 22 -10.19 -14.12 -12.00
CA HIS A 22 -10.68 -14.52 -10.68
C HIS A 22 -10.16 -13.59 -9.57
N ASN A 23 -8.88 -13.23 -9.60
CA ASN A 23 -8.28 -12.33 -8.61
C ASN A 23 -8.70 -10.86 -8.80
N ALA A 24 -8.78 -10.40 -10.06
CA ALA A 24 -9.12 -9.02 -10.40
C ALA A 24 -10.57 -8.65 -10.06
N ARG A 25 -11.52 -9.61 -10.18
CA ARG A 25 -12.96 -9.39 -9.94
C ARG A 25 -13.37 -9.30 -8.47
N LYS A 26 -12.49 -9.65 -7.53
CA LYS A 26 -12.79 -9.60 -6.09
C LYS A 26 -13.23 -8.19 -5.67
N GLY A 27 -14.42 -8.08 -5.09
CA GLY A 27 -15.05 -6.82 -4.71
C GLY A 27 -15.53 -5.94 -5.90
N LYS A 28 -15.63 -6.51 -7.12
CA LYS A 28 -16.04 -5.81 -8.35
C LYS A 28 -17.11 -6.54 -9.17
N THR A 29 -17.74 -7.55 -8.60
CA THR A 29 -18.77 -8.35 -9.29
C THR A 29 -19.98 -7.53 -9.74
N HIS A 30 -20.15 -6.31 -9.21
CA HIS A 30 -21.18 -5.36 -9.62
C HIS A 30 -20.82 -4.55 -10.88
N TYR A 31 -19.57 -4.62 -11.36
CA TYR A 31 -19.16 -3.93 -12.58
C TYR A 31 -19.74 -4.62 -13.82
N SER A 32 -20.26 -3.85 -14.77
CA SER A 32 -20.81 -4.35 -16.04
C SER A 32 -19.80 -5.18 -16.82
N GLU A 33 -18.56 -4.70 -16.92
CA GLU A 33 -17.44 -5.41 -17.58
C GLU A 33 -17.13 -6.77 -16.94
N VAL A 34 -17.21 -6.88 -15.61
CA VAL A 34 -17.01 -8.16 -14.92
C VAL A 34 -18.12 -9.14 -15.28
N ARG A 35 -19.38 -8.69 -15.26
CA ARG A 35 -20.54 -9.53 -15.63
C ARG A 35 -20.47 -9.96 -17.09
N MET A 36 -20.05 -9.06 -17.99
CA MET A 36 -19.85 -9.36 -19.40
C MET A 36 -18.86 -10.51 -19.62
N ILE A 37 -17.74 -10.49 -18.88
CA ILE A 37 -16.74 -11.54 -18.96
C ILE A 37 -17.23 -12.82 -18.32
N ASP A 38 -17.88 -12.75 -17.15
CA ASP A 38 -18.46 -13.91 -16.46
C ASP A 38 -19.48 -14.67 -17.34
N ASN A 39 -20.22 -13.96 -18.20
CA ASN A 39 -21.20 -14.56 -19.12
C ASN A 39 -20.56 -15.27 -20.34
N SER A 40 -19.36 -14.89 -20.74
CA SER A 40 -18.66 -15.48 -21.91
C SER A 40 -17.14 -15.54 -21.71
N PRO A 41 -16.65 -16.24 -20.67
CA PRO A 41 -15.27 -16.13 -20.20
C PRO A 41 -14.26 -16.56 -21.29
N GLN A 42 -14.51 -17.66 -21.99
CA GLN A 42 -13.59 -18.18 -23.01
C GLN A 42 -13.37 -17.20 -24.16
N LYS A 43 -14.41 -16.47 -24.60
CA LYS A 43 -14.31 -15.43 -25.63
C LYS A 43 -13.28 -14.37 -25.22
N TYR A 44 -13.41 -13.83 -24.01
CA TYR A 44 -12.56 -12.74 -23.53
C TYR A 44 -11.16 -13.19 -23.15
N PHE A 45 -11.00 -14.40 -22.58
CA PHE A 45 -9.68 -14.95 -22.27
C PHE A 45 -8.89 -15.27 -23.54
N ASN A 46 -9.52 -15.84 -24.56
CA ASN A 46 -8.88 -16.07 -25.86
C ASN A 46 -8.52 -14.74 -26.54
N SER A 47 -9.36 -13.72 -26.44
CA SER A 47 -9.04 -12.41 -26.96
C SER A 47 -7.80 -11.81 -26.31
N ILE A 48 -7.70 -11.83 -24.96
CA ILE A 48 -6.50 -11.38 -24.23
C ILE A 48 -5.26 -12.21 -24.65
N LYS A 49 -5.39 -13.53 -24.71
CA LYS A 49 -4.30 -14.40 -25.16
C LYS A 49 -3.80 -14.01 -26.55
N ASN A 50 -4.70 -13.79 -27.50
CA ASN A 50 -4.36 -13.40 -28.87
C ASN A 50 -3.72 -12.01 -28.91
N MET A 51 -4.23 -11.02 -28.18
CA MET A 51 -3.62 -9.69 -28.06
C MET A 51 -2.16 -9.78 -27.58
N LEU A 52 -1.90 -10.57 -26.54
CA LEU A 52 -0.55 -10.73 -26.00
C LEU A 52 0.33 -11.56 -26.93
N LYS A 53 -0.14 -12.73 -27.41
CA LYS A 53 0.62 -13.59 -28.31
C LYS A 53 1.08 -12.86 -29.57
N ASN A 54 0.19 -12.06 -30.17
CA ASN A 54 0.45 -11.31 -31.39
C ASN A 54 1.06 -9.92 -31.13
N LYS A 55 1.30 -9.56 -29.88
CA LYS A 55 1.84 -8.24 -29.45
C LYS A 55 1.02 -7.05 -29.99
N THR A 56 -0.28 -7.19 -30.04
CA THR A 56 -1.22 -6.14 -30.47
C THR A 56 -1.84 -5.39 -29.30
N TYR A 57 -1.51 -5.76 -28.06
CA TYR A 57 -1.97 -5.05 -26.87
C TYR A 57 -1.44 -3.62 -26.87
N LYS A 58 -2.35 -2.68 -26.62
CA LYS A 58 -2.07 -1.28 -26.31
C LYS A 58 -2.78 -0.94 -25.03
N ASN A 59 -2.09 -0.21 -24.13
CA ASN A 59 -2.72 0.27 -22.90
C ASN A 59 -3.90 1.17 -23.24
N SER A 60 -5.05 0.91 -22.66
CA SER A 60 -6.24 1.74 -22.87
C SER A 60 -6.03 3.18 -22.37
N PRO A 61 -6.72 4.17 -22.94
CA PRO A 61 -6.66 5.53 -22.43
C PRO A 61 -7.19 5.61 -21.00
N TYR A 62 -6.55 6.45 -20.18
CA TYR A 62 -6.94 6.66 -18.79
C TYR A 62 -8.15 7.60 -18.67
N GLU A 63 -9.13 7.20 -17.89
CA GLU A 63 -10.12 8.12 -17.31
C GLU A 63 -9.49 8.77 -16.07
N ILE A 64 -9.29 10.09 -16.08
CA ILE A 64 -8.69 10.83 -14.98
C ILE A 64 -9.78 11.42 -14.09
N MET A 65 -9.76 11.02 -12.82
CA MET A 65 -10.70 11.51 -11.79
C MET A 65 -9.92 12.21 -10.69
N THR A 66 -10.42 13.36 -10.24
CA THR A 66 -9.85 14.04 -9.07
C THR A 66 -10.53 13.58 -7.78
N ARG A 67 -9.73 13.24 -6.77
CA ARG A 67 -10.23 12.86 -5.45
C ARG A 67 -9.57 13.69 -4.37
N LYS A 68 -10.38 14.37 -3.55
CA LYS A 68 -9.91 15.04 -2.34
C LYS A 68 -9.64 13.99 -1.26
N THR A 69 -8.40 13.94 -0.76
CA THR A 69 -8.02 13.06 0.36
C THR A 69 -8.51 13.64 1.69
N ASP A 70 -8.51 12.80 2.72
CA ASP A 70 -8.91 13.21 4.07
C ASP A 70 -8.11 14.39 4.66
N ASN A 71 -6.89 14.62 4.15
CA ASN A 71 -6.03 15.73 4.56
C ASN A 71 -6.19 16.96 3.63
N GLY A 72 -7.25 17.02 2.83
CA GLY A 72 -7.55 18.13 1.93
C GLY A 72 -6.73 18.15 0.64
N LYS A 73 -5.79 17.22 0.44
CA LYS A 73 -4.99 17.14 -0.80
C LYS A 73 -5.83 16.60 -1.94
N ILE A 74 -5.75 17.23 -3.11
CA ILE A 74 -6.33 16.73 -4.35
C ILE A 74 -5.34 15.74 -4.97
N ARG A 75 -5.84 14.58 -5.40
CA ARG A 75 -5.09 13.56 -6.13
C ARG A 75 -5.81 13.22 -7.41
N GLU A 76 -5.09 13.14 -8.49
CA GLU A 76 -5.56 12.56 -9.74
C GLU A 76 -5.47 11.03 -9.63
N ILE A 77 -6.58 10.37 -9.94
CA ILE A 77 -6.71 8.92 -9.98
C ILE A 77 -6.88 8.52 -11.43
N TYR A 78 -5.97 7.74 -11.93
CA TYR A 78 -5.94 7.23 -13.30
C TYR A 78 -6.63 5.87 -13.33
N LYS A 79 -7.81 5.82 -13.90
CA LYS A 79 -8.61 4.61 -13.98
C LYS A 79 -8.48 3.99 -15.37
N LEU A 80 -8.16 2.71 -15.40
CA LEU A 80 -8.22 1.88 -16.60
C LEU A 80 -9.51 1.06 -16.62
N PRO A 81 -9.98 0.66 -17.81
CA PRO A 81 -11.03 -0.34 -17.95
C PRO A 81 -10.68 -1.62 -17.20
N TYR A 82 -11.70 -2.37 -16.83
CA TYR A 82 -11.47 -3.68 -16.25
C TYR A 82 -10.92 -4.66 -17.31
N TYR A 83 -11.49 -4.61 -18.51
CA TYR A 83 -11.07 -5.38 -19.68
C TYR A 83 -10.42 -4.46 -20.72
N PRO A 84 -9.25 -4.83 -21.27
CA PRO A 84 -8.42 -6.00 -20.91
C PRO A 84 -7.41 -5.69 -19.80
N ASP A 85 -7.14 -4.42 -19.51
CA ASP A 85 -5.96 -3.92 -18.80
C ASP A 85 -5.81 -4.51 -17.40
N ARG A 86 -6.89 -4.46 -16.61
CA ARG A 86 -6.80 -4.92 -15.22
C ARG A 86 -6.49 -6.42 -15.15
N ILE A 87 -7.03 -7.22 -16.06
CA ILE A 87 -6.75 -8.67 -16.12
C ILE A 87 -5.29 -8.90 -16.50
N ILE A 88 -4.79 -8.19 -17.53
CA ILE A 88 -3.38 -8.27 -17.96
C ILE A 88 -2.44 -7.90 -16.82
N HIS A 89 -2.72 -6.83 -16.08
CA HIS A 89 -1.90 -6.43 -14.94
C HIS A 89 -1.85 -7.51 -13.85
N HIS A 90 -2.97 -8.19 -13.59
CA HIS A 90 -2.99 -9.32 -12.65
C HIS A 90 -2.21 -10.50 -13.19
N ALA A 91 -2.35 -10.83 -14.49
CA ALA A 91 -1.61 -11.92 -15.14
C ALA A 91 -0.10 -11.71 -15.07
N ILE A 92 0.38 -10.49 -15.31
CA ILE A 92 1.78 -10.11 -15.16
C ILE A 92 2.27 -10.36 -13.72
N ILE A 93 1.55 -9.83 -12.72
CA ILE A 93 1.99 -9.94 -11.31
C ILE A 93 1.96 -11.38 -10.80
N GLN A 94 1.07 -12.22 -11.26
CA GLN A 94 1.07 -13.64 -10.91
C GLN A 94 2.36 -14.33 -11.33
N VAL A 95 2.93 -13.94 -12.46
CA VAL A 95 4.17 -14.52 -12.99
C VAL A 95 5.41 -13.90 -12.34
N ILE A 96 5.51 -12.57 -12.31
CA ILE A 96 6.76 -11.92 -11.90
C ILE A 96 6.75 -11.37 -10.46
N GLY A 97 5.62 -11.34 -9.80
CA GLY A 97 5.50 -10.77 -8.45
C GLY A 97 6.46 -11.40 -7.43
N LYS A 98 6.64 -12.72 -7.49
CA LYS A 98 7.61 -13.43 -6.62
C LYS A 98 9.06 -12.99 -6.85
N ILE A 99 9.43 -12.68 -8.12
CA ILE A 99 10.77 -12.21 -8.49
C ILE A 99 10.98 -10.82 -7.89
N TRP A 100 10.01 -9.92 -8.03
CA TRP A 100 10.07 -8.56 -7.50
C TRP A 100 10.07 -8.53 -5.98
N PHE A 101 9.23 -9.34 -5.32
CA PHE A 101 9.22 -9.40 -3.84
C PHE A 101 10.55 -9.84 -3.22
N LYS A 102 11.29 -10.73 -3.90
CA LYS A 102 12.63 -11.12 -3.47
C LYS A 102 13.66 -9.99 -3.59
N SER A 103 13.37 -8.95 -4.36
CA SER A 103 14.23 -7.78 -4.49
C SER A 103 14.02 -6.74 -3.39
N LEU A 104 12.94 -6.86 -2.62
CA LEU A 104 12.62 -5.90 -1.56
C LEU A 104 13.21 -6.34 -0.23
N ILE A 105 13.74 -5.39 0.53
CA ILE A 105 14.16 -5.65 1.91
C ILE A 105 12.95 -6.03 2.79
N ARG A 106 13.20 -6.65 3.95
CA ARG A 106 12.13 -7.10 4.86
C ARG A 106 11.27 -5.94 5.37
N ASP A 107 11.88 -4.80 5.62
CA ASP A 107 11.22 -3.64 6.25
C ASP A 107 10.65 -2.63 5.22
N THR A 108 10.31 -3.10 4.01
CA THR A 108 9.47 -2.42 3.02
C THR A 108 8.02 -2.87 3.19
N TYR A 109 7.11 -1.91 3.33
CA TYR A 109 5.68 -2.11 3.54
C TYR A 109 4.88 -1.38 2.46
N SER A 110 3.59 -1.57 2.39
CA SER A 110 2.66 -1.09 1.38
C SER A 110 2.51 -2.04 0.20
N SER A 111 1.27 -2.47 -0.02
CA SER A 111 0.86 -3.33 -1.14
C SER A 111 1.67 -4.62 -1.31
N ILE A 112 2.25 -5.12 -0.23
CA ILE A 112 2.97 -6.40 -0.17
C ILE A 112 2.18 -7.37 0.70
N LYS A 113 1.82 -8.53 0.15
CA LYS A 113 1.10 -9.56 0.91
C LYS A 113 1.88 -9.97 2.15
N GLY A 114 1.23 -9.90 3.32
CA GLY A 114 1.85 -10.23 4.61
C GLY A 114 2.73 -9.13 5.21
N ARG A 115 2.93 -7.98 4.53
CA ARG A 115 3.74 -6.85 5.00
C ARG A 115 2.94 -5.55 4.99
N GLY A 116 1.82 -5.53 5.71
CA GLY A 116 0.96 -4.35 5.83
C GLY A 116 1.34 -3.45 7.01
N ILE A 117 0.47 -2.47 7.28
CA ILE A 117 0.60 -1.50 8.37
C ILE A 117 0.91 -2.20 9.71
N HIS A 118 0.14 -3.22 10.06
CA HIS A 118 0.27 -3.90 11.36
C HIS A 118 1.59 -4.69 11.50
N ASP A 119 2.12 -5.22 10.41
CA ASP A 119 3.44 -5.86 10.42
C ASP A 119 4.54 -4.81 10.67
N GLY A 120 4.47 -3.66 9.99
CA GLY A 120 5.37 -2.54 10.23
C GLY A 120 5.32 -2.04 11.69
N VAL A 121 4.12 -1.91 12.26
CA VAL A 121 3.95 -1.54 13.68
C VAL A 121 4.65 -2.50 14.61
N LYS A 122 4.49 -3.82 14.43
CA LYS A 122 5.18 -4.84 15.23
C LYS A 122 6.69 -4.72 15.11
N ARG A 123 7.19 -4.46 13.91
CA ARG A 123 8.63 -4.33 13.64
C ARG A 123 9.24 -3.10 14.30
N ILE A 124 8.56 -1.94 14.27
CA ILE A 124 9.01 -0.73 14.95
C ILE A 124 9.00 -0.93 16.46
N LYS A 125 7.92 -1.52 17.02
CA LYS A 125 7.88 -1.84 18.45
C LYS A 125 9.03 -2.78 18.87
N LYS A 126 9.37 -3.77 18.04
CA LYS A 126 10.53 -4.61 18.27
C LYS A 126 11.85 -3.84 18.22
N ALA A 127 11.99 -2.88 17.29
CA ALA A 127 13.18 -2.03 17.22
C ALA A 127 13.34 -1.19 18.50
N PHE A 128 12.25 -0.72 19.08
CA PHE A 128 12.25 0.09 20.31
C PHE A 128 12.65 -0.65 21.59
N LEU A 129 12.80 -1.96 21.56
CA LEU A 129 13.43 -2.69 22.64
C LEU A 129 14.93 -2.36 22.75
N ASP A 130 15.54 -1.94 21.65
CA ASP A 130 16.92 -1.44 21.58
C ASP A 130 16.91 0.11 21.71
N LYS A 131 16.62 0.60 22.92
CA LYS A 131 16.49 2.03 23.19
C LYS A 131 17.77 2.81 22.89
N GLU A 132 18.92 2.23 23.16
CA GLU A 132 20.22 2.86 22.93
C GLU A 132 20.41 3.23 21.44
N ASN A 133 20.12 2.30 20.54
CA ASN A 133 20.32 2.49 19.09
C ASN A 133 19.13 3.12 18.37
N THR A 134 18.08 3.55 19.08
CA THR A 134 16.85 4.13 18.49
C THR A 134 16.47 5.49 19.09
N GLN A 135 17.43 6.21 19.69
CA GLN A 135 17.22 7.49 20.38
C GLN A 135 16.71 8.60 19.45
N TYR A 136 17.23 8.65 18.21
CA TYR A 136 16.88 9.64 17.22
C TYR A 136 16.19 9.01 16.01
N CYS A 137 15.29 9.77 15.42
CA CYS A 137 14.56 9.41 14.21
C CYS A 137 14.88 10.40 13.10
N LEU A 138 15.33 9.91 11.94
CA LEU A 138 15.26 10.64 10.68
C LEU A 138 13.96 10.24 9.98
N LYS A 139 13.09 11.21 9.73
CA LYS A 139 11.86 11.05 8.99
C LYS A 139 11.92 11.83 7.69
N MET A 140 11.62 11.16 6.57
CA MET A 140 11.67 11.72 5.23
C MET A 140 10.46 11.29 4.42
N ASP A 141 10.10 12.08 3.42
CA ASP A 141 9.03 11.80 2.46
C ASP A 141 9.48 12.31 1.08
N ILE A 142 9.17 11.59 0.01
CA ILE A 142 9.57 11.97 -1.35
C ILE A 142 8.51 12.90 -1.95
N LYS A 143 8.97 13.97 -2.62
CA LYS A 143 8.11 14.98 -3.23
C LYS A 143 7.37 14.40 -4.44
N LYS A 144 6.03 14.42 -4.41
CA LYS A 144 5.16 13.93 -5.50
C LYS A 144 5.59 12.57 -6.05
N TYR A 145 5.90 11.59 -5.17
CA TYR A 145 6.59 10.35 -5.52
C TYR A 145 6.10 9.71 -6.84
N TYR A 146 4.85 9.28 -6.92
CA TYR A 146 4.30 8.57 -8.08
C TYR A 146 4.42 9.35 -9.40
N PRO A 147 4.01 10.63 -9.48
CA PRO A 147 4.18 11.40 -10.71
C PRO A 147 5.63 11.73 -11.07
N SER A 148 6.55 11.67 -10.08
CA SER A 148 7.96 12.03 -10.28
C SER A 148 8.84 10.84 -10.67
N VAL A 149 8.31 9.63 -10.73
CA VAL A 149 9.08 8.46 -11.19
C VAL A 149 9.47 8.65 -12.65
N ASN A 150 10.76 8.47 -12.94
CA ASN A 150 11.26 8.52 -14.31
C ASN A 150 11.10 7.15 -14.98
N ASN A 151 10.40 7.12 -16.12
CA ASN A 151 10.07 5.87 -16.84
C ASN A 151 11.33 5.11 -17.27
N GLU A 152 12.35 5.80 -17.78
CA GLU A 152 13.59 5.16 -18.26
C GLU A 152 14.40 4.53 -17.12
N VAL A 153 14.46 5.22 -15.97
CA VAL A 153 15.08 4.67 -14.76
C VAL A 153 14.32 3.43 -14.29
N LEU A 154 12.97 3.48 -14.28
CA LEU A 154 12.14 2.32 -13.91
C LEU A 154 12.39 1.12 -14.83
N LYS A 155 12.41 1.33 -16.15
CA LYS A 155 12.73 0.30 -17.14
C LYS A 155 14.11 -0.30 -16.89
N THR A 156 15.11 0.55 -16.61
CA THR A 156 16.48 0.10 -16.27
C THR A 156 16.49 -0.79 -15.03
N ILE A 157 15.78 -0.42 -13.96
CA ILE A 157 15.67 -1.22 -12.73
C ILE A 157 15.01 -2.58 -13.02
N ILE A 158 13.94 -2.62 -13.83
CA ILE A 158 13.25 -3.84 -14.21
C ILE A 158 14.18 -4.78 -15.01
N ARG A 159 14.95 -4.24 -15.97
CA ARG A 159 15.91 -4.98 -16.82
C ARG A 159 17.08 -5.57 -16.04
N LYS A 160 17.35 -5.09 -14.82
CA LYS A 160 18.31 -5.74 -13.91
C LYS A 160 17.87 -7.15 -13.47
N LYS A 161 16.56 -7.42 -13.46
CA LYS A 161 15.97 -8.70 -13.01
C LYS A 161 15.34 -9.52 -14.14
N ILE A 162 14.76 -8.88 -15.13
CA ILE A 162 14.05 -9.51 -16.24
C ILE A 162 14.90 -9.38 -17.50
N LYS A 163 15.11 -10.52 -18.22
CA LYS A 163 15.80 -10.57 -19.52
C LYS A 163 14.90 -11.06 -20.67
N ASP A 164 13.61 -11.30 -20.40
CA ASP A 164 12.61 -11.73 -21.38
C ASP A 164 12.15 -10.51 -22.20
N ASN A 165 12.63 -10.38 -23.43
CA ASN A 165 12.36 -9.23 -24.29
C ASN A 165 10.86 -9.05 -24.60
N ASN A 166 10.10 -10.14 -24.70
CA ASN A 166 8.67 -10.06 -24.97
C ASN A 166 7.91 -9.54 -23.74
N LEU A 167 8.30 -9.98 -22.54
CA LEU A 167 7.74 -9.43 -21.31
C LEU A 167 8.16 -7.98 -21.09
N LEU A 168 9.41 -7.62 -21.41
CA LEU A 168 9.90 -6.24 -21.33
C LEU A 168 9.11 -5.32 -22.27
N TRP A 169 8.82 -5.76 -23.49
CA TRP A 169 7.94 -5.04 -24.42
C TRP A 169 6.58 -4.72 -23.76
N LEU A 170 5.93 -5.73 -23.15
CA LEU A 170 4.62 -5.52 -22.50
C LEU A 170 4.71 -4.56 -21.30
N LEU A 171 5.77 -4.66 -20.51
CA LEU A 171 5.99 -3.76 -19.37
C LEU A 171 6.28 -2.33 -19.82
N ASP A 172 7.06 -2.16 -20.91
CA ASP A 172 7.35 -0.85 -21.49
C ASP A 172 6.09 -0.19 -22.04
N GLU A 173 5.22 -0.92 -22.74
CA GLU A 173 3.92 -0.43 -23.23
C GLU A 173 3.07 0.13 -22.06
N ILE A 174 3.07 -0.54 -20.91
CA ILE A 174 2.33 -0.09 -19.73
C ILE A 174 3.02 1.10 -19.05
N ILE A 175 4.35 1.10 -18.95
CA ILE A 175 5.12 2.17 -18.31
C ILE A 175 5.04 3.46 -19.12
N ASP A 176 5.12 3.36 -20.45
CA ASP A 176 5.11 4.52 -21.34
C ASP A 176 3.72 5.11 -21.58
N SER A 177 2.67 4.44 -21.08
CA SER A 177 1.29 4.92 -21.21
C SER A 177 1.04 6.26 -20.51
N THR A 178 1.93 6.67 -19.60
CA THR A 178 1.89 7.98 -18.90
C THR A 178 3.26 8.40 -18.44
N VAL A 179 3.43 9.68 -18.14
CA VAL A 179 4.61 10.20 -17.44
C VAL A 179 4.49 9.85 -15.96
N GLY A 180 5.52 9.20 -15.41
CA GLY A 180 5.50 8.70 -14.04
C GLY A 180 4.63 7.46 -13.84
N ILE A 181 4.31 7.17 -12.59
CA ILE A 181 3.47 6.03 -12.23
C ILE A 181 2.05 6.53 -11.90
N PRO A 182 1.01 6.11 -12.65
CA PRO A 182 -0.36 6.57 -12.44
C PRO A 182 -0.95 6.01 -11.13
N ILE A 183 -1.54 6.87 -10.30
CA ILE A 183 -2.25 6.44 -9.09
C ILE A 183 -3.60 5.84 -9.50
N GLY A 184 -3.85 4.58 -9.13
CA GLY A 184 -5.09 3.86 -9.43
C GLY A 184 -4.87 2.61 -10.29
N ASN A 185 -3.76 2.53 -10.97
CA ASN A 185 -3.36 1.36 -11.73
C ASN A 185 -2.81 0.26 -10.80
N TYR A 186 -3.13 -1.02 -11.10
CA TYR A 186 -2.76 -2.15 -10.24
C TYR A 186 -1.24 -2.36 -10.15
N LEU A 187 -0.49 -2.19 -11.25
CA LEU A 187 0.97 -2.33 -11.27
C LEU A 187 1.71 -1.20 -10.54
N SER A 188 1.10 -0.03 -10.41
CA SER A 188 1.75 1.17 -9.87
C SER A 188 2.39 0.96 -8.50
N GLN A 189 1.74 0.20 -7.63
CA GLN A 189 2.26 -0.08 -6.29
C GLN A 189 3.51 -0.97 -6.32
N TYR A 190 3.57 -1.89 -7.26
CA TYR A 190 4.72 -2.77 -7.45
C TYR A 190 5.89 -1.99 -8.05
N PHE A 191 5.63 -1.17 -9.06
CA PHE A 191 6.63 -0.27 -9.65
C PHE A 191 7.20 0.69 -8.60
N GLY A 192 6.34 1.32 -7.80
CA GLY A 192 6.78 2.21 -6.72
C GLY A 192 7.64 1.50 -5.67
N ASN A 193 7.31 0.28 -5.28
CA ASN A 193 8.16 -0.46 -4.34
C ASN A 193 9.51 -0.84 -4.97
N LEU A 194 9.50 -1.26 -6.24
CA LEU A 194 10.71 -1.68 -6.95
C LEU A 194 11.65 -0.50 -7.22
N TYR A 195 11.12 0.66 -7.55
CA TYR A 195 11.89 1.86 -7.88
C TYR A 195 12.83 2.31 -6.77
N LEU A 196 12.42 2.17 -5.51
CA LEU A 196 13.23 2.51 -4.34
C LEU A 196 14.02 1.32 -3.76
N SER A 197 13.91 0.13 -4.35
CA SER A 197 14.48 -1.08 -3.74
C SER A 197 16.01 -1.02 -3.59
N GLU A 198 16.73 -0.42 -4.53
CA GLU A 198 18.19 -0.28 -4.44
C GLU A 198 18.58 0.71 -3.33
N LEU A 199 17.88 1.82 -3.21
CA LEU A 199 18.05 2.76 -2.10
C LEU A 199 17.80 2.08 -0.75
N ASP A 200 16.75 1.23 -0.68
CA ASP A 200 16.45 0.45 0.53
C ASP A 200 17.63 -0.41 0.95
N HIS A 201 18.24 -1.14 0.00
CA HIS A 201 19.39 -1.99 0.27
C HIS A 201 20.63 -1.19 0.70
N LEU A 202 20.95 -0.11 0.00
CA LEU A 202 22.08 0.77 0.31
C LEU A 202 21.93 1.38 1.71
N THR A 203 20.74 1.88 2.02
CA THR A 203 20.48 2.48 3.34
C THR A 203 20.49 1.41 4.44
N LYS A 204 19.88 0.25 4.18
CA LYS A 204 19.85 -0.86 5.15
C LYS A 204 21.23 -1.44 5.46
N ALA A 205 22.17 -1.37 4.53
CA ALA A 205 23.55 -1.76 4.77
C ALA A 205 24.28 -0.82 5.76
N LYS A 206 23.87 0.44 5.85
CA LYS A 206 24.45 1.47 6.73
C LYS A 206 23.79 1.56 8.10
N THR A 207 22.53 1.14 8.22
CA THR A 207 21.75 1.26 9.47
C THR A 207 20.87 0.05 9.73
N LYS A 208 20.86 -0.38 11.01
CA LYS A 208 20.04 -1.51 11.48
C LYS A 208 18.53 -1.24 11.38
N TYR A 209 18.10 -0.01 11.62
CA TYR A 209 16.68 0.37 11.77
C TYR A 209 16.24 1.33 10.67
N TYR A 210 15.87 0.74 9.53
CA TYR A 210 15.31 1.40 8.36
C TYR A 210 13.94 0.79 8.05
N PHE A 211 12.91 1.64 7.89
CA PHE A 211 11.53 1.25 7.60
C PHE A 211 10.97 2.14 6.49
N ARG A 212 10.31 1.55 5.50
CA ARG A 212 9.67 2.31 4.43
C ARG A 212 8.23 1.85 4.17
N TYR A 213 7.33 2.82 4.05
CA TYR A 213 5.96 2.61 3.60
C TYR A 213 5.68 3.50 2.39
N ALA A 214 5.71 2.91 1.17
CA ALA A 214 5.70 3.63 -0.09
C ALA A 214 6.82 4.70 -0.15
N ASP A 215 6.49 5.98 -0.08
CA ASP A 215 7.38 7.13 -0.09
C ASP A 215 7.77 7.65 1.31
N ASP A 216 7.14 7.13 2.36
CA ASP A 216 7.37 7.53 3.75
C ASP A 216 8.49 6.69 4.38
N ILE A 217 9.62 7.31 4.72
CA ILE A 217 10.85 6.67 5.21
C ILE A 217 11.11 7.07 6.66
N VAL A 218 11.41 6.08 7.49
CA VAL A 218 11.81 6.23 8.90
C VAL A 218 13.11 5.48 9.13
N ILE A 219 14.11 6.18 9.69
CA ILE A 219 15.41 5.61 10.07
C ILE A 219 15.67 5.94 11.52
N LEU A 220 16.15 4.97 12.31
CA LEU A 220 16.47 5.17 13.72
C LEU A 220 17.96 4.91 13.97
N HIS A 221 18.56 5.75 14.80
CA HIS A 221 19.96 5.63 15.17
C HIS A 221 20.24 6.33 16.51
N LYS A 222 21.34 5.96 17.19
CA LYS A 222 21.79 6.61 18.44
C LYS A 222 22.48 7.94 18.22
N ASN A 223 23.07 8.17 17.05
CA ASN A 223 23.79 9.40 16.74
C ASN A 223 22.99 10.26 15.77
N LYS A 224 22.76 11.53 16.15
CA LYS A 224 21.99 12.52 15.39
C LYS A 224 22.77 13.02 14.15
N GLU A 225 24.06 13.24 14.27
CA GLU A 225 24.94 13.72 13.21
C GLU A 225 25.04 12.69 12.09
N PHE A 226 25.15 11.40 12.43
CA PHE A 226 25.08 10.30 11.47
C PHE A 226 23.79 10.33 10.65
N LEU A 227 22.64 10.61 11.27
CA LEU A 227 21.37 10.71 10.55
C LEU A 227 21.33 11.90 9.59
N HIS A 228 21.96 13.01 9.92
CA HIS A 228 22.10 14.16 9.00
C HIS A 228 23.00 13.83 7.80
N GLN A 229 24.13 13.15 8.04
CA GLN A 229 25.03 12.69 6.97
C GLN A 229 24.30 11.69 6.05
N LEU A 230 23.64 10.68 6.63
CA LEU A 230 22.90 9.68 5.88
C LEU A 230 21.76 10.29 5.06
N LYS A 231 21.07 11.32 5.58
CA LYS A 231 20.07 12.10 4.83
C LYS A 231 20.67 12.72 3.58
N ASN A 232 21.84 13.36 3.69
CA ASN A 232 22.50 13.98 2.55
C ASN A 232 22.90 12.94 1.48
N GLU A 233 23.43 11.79 1.89
CA GLU A 233 23.73 10.68 0.98
C GLU A 233 22.50 10.14 0.25
N ILE A 234 21.40 9.98 0.99
CA ILE A 234 20.11 9.54 0.42
C ILE A 234 19.60 10.58 -0.60
N GLU A 235 19.70 11.87 -0.28
CA GLU A 235 19.26 12.94 -1.17
C GLU A 235 20.09 12.98 -2.46
N ILE A 236 21.41 12.83 -2.36
CA ILE A 236 22.32 12.74 -3.52
C ILE A 236 21.93 11.54 -4.38
N TYR A 237 21.69 10.37 -3.76
CA TYR A 237 21.29 9.18 -4.49
C TYR A 237 19.93 9.34 -5.20
N LEU A 238 18.94 9.89 -4.50
CA LEU A 238 17.61 10.18 -5.06
C LEU A 238 17.72 11.10 -6.29
N ASN A 239 18.49 12.18 -6.18
CA ASN A 239 18.64 13.14 -7.26
C ASN A 239 19.40 12.56 -8.47
N ASN A 240 20.54 11.94 -8.23
CA ASN A 240 21.44 11.50 -9.29
C ASN A 240 20.97 10.21 -9.97
N ASN A 241 20.56 9.23 -9.18
CA ASN A 241 20.25 7.88 -9.69
C ASN A 241 18.76 7.68 -9.99
N LEU A 242 17.87 8.28 -9.19
CA LEU A 242 16.44 8.05 -9.28
C LEU A 242 15.66 9.26 -9.81
N LYS A 243 16.30 10.41 -10.06
CA LYS A 243 15.65 11.66 -10.54
C LYS A 243 14.49 12.10 -9.63
N LEU A 244 14.59 11.80 -8.33
CA LEU A 244 13.60 12.13 -7.31
C LEU A 244 14.14 13.21 -6.36
N ARG A 245 13.22 13.92 -5.69
CA ARG A 245 13.56 14.95 -4.69
C ARG A 245 12.90 14.64 -3.36
N LEU A 246 13.61 14.90 -2.27
CA LEU A 246 13.01 14.89 -0.93
C LEU A 246 12.06 16.08 -0.76
N LYS A 247 11.05 15.94 0.11
CA LYS A 247 10.32 17.08 0.62
C LYS A 247 11.18 17.85 1.61
N GLU A 248 11.04 19.17 1.64
CA GLU A 248 11.77 20.05 2.53
C GLU A 248 11.47 19.84 4.02
N ASN A 249 10.34 19.20 4.33
CA ASN A 249 9.88 18.94 5.69
C ASN A 249 10.46 17.66 6.33
N TRP A 250 11.60 17.16 5.83
CA TRP A 250 12.35 16.11 6.51
C TRP A 250 12.85 16.57 7.88
N GLN A 251 13.07 15.65 8.81
CA GLN A 251 13.39 16.01 10.20
C GLN A 251 14.23 14.94 10.86
N VAL A 252 15.21 15.37 11.68
CA VAL A 252 15.90 14.55 12.67
C VAL A 252 15.52 15.03 14.06
N PHE A 253 14.99 14.13 14.89
CA PHE A 253 14.49 14.50 16.22
C PHE A 253 14.62 13.34 17.23
N PRO A 254 14.72 13.65 18.55
CA PRO A 254 14.67 12.65 19.60
C PRO A 254 13.30 11.96 19.64
N VAL A 255 13.29 10.62 19.65
CA VAL A 255 12.05 9.82 19.59
C VAL A 255 11.09 10.13 20.73
N ASP A 256 11.56 10.16 21.96
CA ASP A 256 10.69 10.33 23.15
C ASP A 256 10.19 11.77 23.36
N LYS A 257 10.87 12.77 22.77
CA LYS A 257 10.38 14.16 22.85
C LYS A 257 9.22 14.42 21.89
N ARG A 258 9.21 13.80 20.73
CA ARG A 258 8.24 14.12 19.67
C ARG A 258 7.32 12.96 19.29
N GLY A 259 7.83 11.74 19.36
CA GLY A 259 7.17 10.55 18.80
C GLY A 259 7.19 10.49 17.28
N ILE A 260 7.29 9.29 16.73
CA ILE A 260 7.35 9.04 15.29
C ILE A 260 5.94 8.88 14.74
N ASP A 261 5.50 9.79 13.88
CA ASP A 261 4.24 9.66 13.14
C ASP A 261 4.44 8.80 11.89
N PHE A 262 4.08 7.52 11.96
CA PHE A 262 4.25 6.55 10.89
C PHE A 262 3.16 5.48 10.93
N LEU A 263 2.76 4.93 9.79
CA LEU A 263 1.76 3.84 9.67
C LEU A 263 0.41 4.12 10.38
N GLY A 264 0.04 5.38 10.57
CA GLY A 264 -1.20 5.74 11.26
C GLY A 264 -1.11 5.77 12.79
N TYR A 265 0.09 5.65 13.33
CA TYR A 265 0.37 5.72 14.76
C TYR A 265 1.43 6.77 15.06
N ARG A 266 1.52 7.14 16.34
CA ARG A 266 2.61 7.92 16.90
C ARG A 266 3.35 7.06 17.93
N PHE A 267 4.61 6.72 17.61
CA PHE A 267 5.43 5.81 18.41
C PHE A 267 6.35 6.54 19.34
N PHE A 268 6.43 6.06 20.58
CA PHE A 268 7.39 6.41 21.63
C PHE A 268 7.96 5.11 22.18
N HIS A 269 9.13 5.10 22.83
CA HIS A 269 9.71 3.87 23.37
C HIS A 269 8.78 3.15 24.36
N GLY A 270 8.10 3.89 25.23
CA GLY A 270 7.22 3.30 26.24
C GLY A 270 5.80 3.01 25.79
N TYR A 271 5.30 3.67 24.73
CA TYR A 271 3.91 3.58 24.30
C TYR A 271 3.69 3.96 22.84
N THR A 272 2.53 3.61 22.32
CA THR A 272 2.14 3.89 20.94
C THR A 272 0.72 4.44 20.90
N LEU A 273 0.53 5.63 20.34
CA LEU A 273 -0.77 6.28 20.22
C LEU A 273 -1.31 6.17 18.79
N LEU A 274 -2.62 6.22 18.63
CA LEU A 274 -3.21 6.45 17.31
C LEU A 274 -2.89 7.85 16.80
N ARG A 275 -2.68 7.99 15.50
CA ARG A 275 -2.59 9.30 14.85
C ARG A 275 -3.86 10.12 15.13
N LYS A 276 -3.69 11.40 15.44
CA LYS A 276 -4.79 12.32 15.79
C LYS A 276 -5.96 12.27 14.79
N THR A 277 -5.67 12.22 13.50
CA THR A 277 -6.70 12.16 12.46
C THR A 277 -7.53 10.88 12.50
N ILE A 278 -6.92 9.72 12.78
CA ILE A 278 -7.63 8.44 12.94
C ILE A 278 -8.51 8.47 14.18
N LYS A 279 -7.98 8.98 15.32
CA LYS A 279 -8.75 9.17 16.55
C LYS A 279 -9.97 10.07 16.32
N GLN A 280 -9.79 11.21 15.65
CA GLN A 280 -10.89 12.14 15.35
C GLN A 280 -11.96 11.51 14.45
N LYS A 281 -11.57 10.73 13.44
CA LYS A 281 -12.51 9.99 12.58
C LYS A 281 -13.27 8.94 13.36
N PHE A 282 -12.61 8.21 14.25
CA PHE A 282 -13.25 7.27 15.14
C PHE A 282 -14.33 7.95 15.97
N VAL A 283 -14.00 9.03 16.67
CA VAL A 283 -14.97 9.78 17.50
C VAL A 283 -16.16 10.28 16.69
N LYS A 284 -15.93 10.84 15.49
CA LYS A 284 -17.02 11.26 14.57
C LYS A 284 -17.89 10.06 14.12
N THR A 285 -17.28 8.91 13.87
CA THR A 285 -18.04 7.71 13.49
C THR A 285 -18.92 7.21 14.63
N ILE A 286 -18.40 7.17 15.85
CA ILE A 286 -19.19 6.81 17.04
C ILE A 286 -20.37 7.77 17.21
N SER A 287 -20.12 9.10 17.21
CA SER A 287 -21.19 10.09 17.34
C SER A 287 -22.27 9.93 16.24
N ARG A 288 -21.86 9.56 15.01
CA ARG A 288 -22.84 9.28 13.94
C ARG A 288 -23.65 8.01 14.21
N ILE A 289 -23.01 6.96 14.71
CA ILE A 289 -23.69 5.71 15.06
C ILE A 289 -24.72 5.96 16.16
N ILE A 290 -24.35 6.62 17.25
CA ILE A 290 -25.25 6.95 18.35
C ILE A 290 -26.47 7.75 17.84
N LYS A 291 -26.24 8.80 17.04
CA LYS A 291 -27.32 9.69 16.54
C LYS A 291 -28.23 9.08 15.48
N ARG A 292 -27.80 8.02 14.81
CA ARG A 292 -28.50 7.50 13.60
C ARG A 292 -28.60 5.97 13.61
N HIS A 293 -28.46 5.29 14.74
CA HIS A 293 -28.45 3.82 14.81
C HIS A 293 -29.72 3.20 14.20
N ASP A 294 -30.88 3.84 14.38
CA ASP A 294 -32.17 3.37 13.82
C ASP A 294 -32.20 3.37 12.27
N ARG A 295 -31.37 4.22 11.62
CA ARG A 295 -31.31 4.38 10.18
C ARG A 295 -30.14 3.68 9.52
N LEU A 296 -29.19 3.17 10.31
CA LEU A 296 -27.99 2.50 9.78
C LEU A 296 -28.20 1.00 9.69
N LYS A 297 -27.72 0.42 8.59
CA LYS A 297 -27.69 -1.04 8.48
C LYS A 297 -26.67 -1.60 9.48
N TRP A 298 -27.04 -2.72 10.12
CA TRP A 298 -26.15 -3.45 11.03
C TRP A 298 -24.74 -3.68 10.42
N THR A 299 -24.67 -4.08 9.16
CA THR A 299 -23.42 -4.33 8.44
C THR A 299 -22.51 -3.09 8.37
N GLU A 300 -23.09 -1.89 8.27
CA GLU A 300 -22.33 -0.62 8.24
C GLU A 300 -21.75 -0.31 9.61
N ILE A 301 -22.53 -0.53 10.68
CA ILE A 301 -22.09 -0.34 12.06
C ILE A 301 -20.94 -1.30 12.37
N VAL A 302 -21.14 -2.60 12.15
CA VAL A 302 -20.13 -3.63 12.44
C VAL A 302 -18.85 -3.41 11.64
N ASN A 303 -18.95 -3.19 10.33
CA ASN A 303 -17.78 -2.98 9.49
C ASN A 303 -16.96 -1.76 9.94
N SER A 304 -17.65 -0.67 10.31
CA SER A 304 -17.00 0.53 10.83
C SER A 304 -16.28 0.24 12.15
N MET A 305 -16.94 -0.44 13.09
CA MET A 305 -16.40 -0.75 14.42
C MET A 305 -15.22 -1.75 14.33
N MET A 306 -15.34 -2.80 13.51
CA MET A 306 -14.28 -3.79 13.32
C MET A 306 -13.03 -3.17 12.69
N SER A 307 -13.20 -2.20 11.78
CA SER A 307 -12.09 -1.45 11.22
C SER A 307 -11.30 -0.70 12.30
N TYR A 308 -11.99 0.02 13.20
CA TYR A 308 -11.32 0.72 14.30
C TYR A 308 -10.76 -0.21 15.37
N TYR A 309 -11.39 -1.35 15.63
CA TYR A 309 -10.85 -2.37 16.52
C TYR A 309 -9.49 -2.88 16.03
N GLY A 310 -9.34 -3.07 14.72
CA GLY A 310 -8.05 -3.40 14.10
C GLY A 310 -6.96 -2.36 14.41
N TRP A 311 -7.30 -1.07 14.44
CA TRP A 311 -6.39 0.01 14.82
C TRP A 311 -6.05 -0.04 16.32
N PHE A 312 -7.03 -0.24 17.18
CA PHE A 312 -6.83 -0.23 18.64
C PHE A 312 -5.92 -1.36 19.12
N LYS A 313 -5.97 -2.51 18.47
CA LYS A 313 -5.15 -3.69 18.83
C LYS A 313 -3.65 -3.40 18.91
N TYR A 314 -3.16 -2.42 18.17
CA TYR A 314 -1.72 -2.13 18.05
C TYR A 314 -1.30 -0.83 18.73
N GLY A 315 -2.22 -0.08 19.33
CA GLY A 315 -1.96 1.15 20.08
C GLY A 315 -2.33 1.03 21.54
N ASN A 316 -1.84 1.96 22.37
CA ASN A 316 -2.26 2.12 23.76
C ASN A 316 -3.61 2.86 23.81
N CYS A 317 -4.69 2.15 23.44
CA CYS A 317 -6.01 2.73 23.22
C CYS A 317 -7.04 2.35 24.29
N LYS A 318 -6.65 1.71 25.41
CA LYS A 318 -7.57 1.23 26.44
C LYS A 318 -8.50 2.35 26.97
N ASN A 319 -7.96 3.51 27.31
CA ASN A 319 -8.77 4.65 27.77
C ASN A 319 -9.75 5.16 26.71
N LEU A 320 -9.33 5.15 25.43
CA LEU A 320 -10.19 5.52 24.31
C LEU A 320 -11.31 4.50 24.10
N GLN A 321 -11.00 3.21 24.24
CA GLN A 321 -11.98 2.14 24.18
C GLN A 321 -12.99 2.27 25.32
N ASN A 322 -12.53 2.38 26.57
CA ASN A 322 -13.41 2.51 27.75
C ASN A 322 -14.33 3.73 27.66
N LYS A 323 -13.84 4.85 27.07
CA LYS A 323 -14.65 6.06 26.94
C LYS A 323 -15.76 5.96 25.91
N TYR A 324 -15.54 5.24 24.81
CA TYR A 324 -16.45 5.26 23.66
C TYR A 324 -17.11 3.91 23.33
N PHE A 325 -16.63 2.80 23.93
CA PHE A 325 -17.35 1.54 23.99
C PHE A 325 -18.08 1.43 25.34
N ASP A 326 -18.84 2.46 25.64
CA ASP A 326 -19.68 2.51 26.84
C ASP A 326 -20.87 1.56 26.72
N LYS A 327 -21.70 1.57 27.77
CA LYS A 327 -22.90 0.74 27.87
C LYS A 327 -23.87 0.99 26.69
N GLU A 328 -23.97 2.24 26.22
CA GLU A 328 -24.87 2.66 25.15
C GLU A 328 -24.49 2.04 23.80
N ILE A 329 -23.23 2.16 23.40
CA ILE A 329 -22.74 1.53 22.16
C ILE A 329 -22.81 0.02 22.24
N CYS A 330 -22.45 -0.58 23.38
CA CYS A 330 -22.57 -2.01 23.59
C CYS A 330 -24.04 -2.45 23.53
N TRP A 331 -24.97 -1.63 24.05
CA TRP A 331 -26.40 -1.88 23.96
C TRP A 331 -26.91 -1.81 22.50
N ILE A 332 -26.56 -0.75 21.76
CA ILE A 332 -26.91 -0.58 20.35
C ILE A 332 -26.46 -1.79 19.55
N ILE A 333 -25.21 -2.21 19.72
CA ILE A 333 -24.65 -3.35 19.00
C ILE A 333 -25.39 -4.66 19.39
N LYS A 334 -25.71 -4.87 20.66
CA LYS A 334 -26.45 -6.05 21.14
C LYS A 334 -27.87 -6.10 20.59
N HIS A 335 -28.60 -4.98 20.60
CA HIS A 335 -29.98 -4.91 20.11
C HIS A 335 -30.06 -5.10 18.61
N THR A 336 -29.20 -4.41 17.84
CA THR A 336 -29.13 -4.58 16.40
C THR A 336 -28.75 -6.02 16.00
N CYS A 337 -27.90 -6.73 16.78
CA CYS A 337 -27.62 -8.15 16.60
C CYS A 337 -28.84 -9.05 16.84
N LYS A 338 -29.65 -8.76 17.86
CA LYS A 338 -30.85 -9.54 18.20
C LYS A 338 -31.92 -9.42 17.12
N GLU A 339 -32.19 -8.18 16.67
CA GLU A 339 -33.20 -7.87 15.66
C GLU A 339 -32.88 -8.54 14.31
N GLN A 340 -31.61 -8.69 13.98
CA GLN A 340 -31.17 -9.25 12.70
C GLN A 340 -30.74 -10.74 12.76
N LYS A 341 -30.96 -11.44 13.89
CA LYS A 341 -30.58 -12.86 14.10
C LYS A 341 -29.10 -13.17 13.77
N ILE A 342 -28.19 -12.24 14.01
CA ILE A 342 -26.77 -12.37 13.68
C ILE A 342 -25.92 -12.65 14.91
N ASN A 343 -24.90 -13.49 14.80
CA ASN A 343 -23.95 -13.77 15.88
C ASN A 343 -23.17 -12.50 16.29
N ASN A 344 -23.20 -12.14 17.57
CA ASN A 344 -22.59 -10.95 18.12
C ASN A 344 -21.04 -10.98 18.02
N PRO A 345 -20.41 -10.17 17.16
CA PRO A 345 -18.96 -10.17 16.99
C PRO A 345 -18.21 -9.60 18.21
N LEU A 346 -18.90 -8.91 19.14
CA LEU A 346 -18.29 -8.35 20.35
C LEU A 346 -17.97 -9.41 21.42
N ARG A 347 -18.45 -10.66 21.30
CA ARG A 347 -17.99 -11.75 22.19
C ARG A 347 -16.47 -11.98 22.16
N LYS A 348 -15.77 -11.45 21.17
CA LYS A 348 -14.29 -11.49 21.04
C LYS A 348 -13.60 -10.22 21.57
N ILE A 349 -14.34 -9.24 22.08
CA ILE A 349 -13.84 -7.93 22.53
C ILE A 349 -13.90 -7.81 24.06
N ALA A 350 -14.67 -8.66 24.75
CA ALA A 350 -14.76 -8.74 26.20
C ALA A 350 -13.62 -9.54 26.81
#